data_357ddee1808c1241fa434dccdddfa53d
#
_entry.id   357ddee1808c1241fa434dccdddfa53d
#
_cell.length_a   1.000
_cell.length_b   1.000
_cell.length_c   1.000
_cell.angle_alpha   90.00
_cell.angle_beta   90.00
_cell.angle_gamma   90.00
#
_symmetry.space_group_name_H-M   'P 1'
#
loop_
_entity.id
_entity.type
_entity.pdbx_description
1 polymer ?
#
loop_
_entity_poly.entity_id
_entity_poly.type
_entity_poly.pdbx_seq_one_letter_code
_entity_poly.pdbx_strand_id
1 'polypeptide(L)' 'MSKEKAKICLESALSEFGLYESLGIRDYLKSSYDNMLKALKELEDE' A
#
# COMPACT_ATOMS: atom_id res chain seq x y z
N MET A 1 -5.82 -14.62 -7.53
CA MET A 1 -6.21 -13.58 -8.48
C MET A 1 -5.54 -12.26 -8.13
N SER A 2 -5.03 -11.60 -9.13
CA SER A 2 -4.27 -10.35 -8.95
C SER A 2 -5.08 -9.24 -8.28
N LYS A 3 -6.36 -9.18 -8.60
CA LYS A 3 -7.25 -8.18 -8.02
C LYS A 3 -7.33 -8.28 -6.50
N GLU A 4 -7.39 -9.50 -5.99
CA GLU A 4 -7.44 -9.71 -4.55
C GLU A 4 -6.15 -9.25 -3.89
N LYS A 5 -5.01 -9.58 -4.49
CA LYS A 5 -3.72 -9.17 -3.96
C LYS A 5 -3.57 -7.66 -4.00
N ALA A 6 -4.01 -7.05 -5.10
CA ALA A 6 -3.96 -5.59 -5.23
C ALA A 6 -4.79 -4.94 -4.13
N LYS A 7 -5.98 -5.48 -3.85
CA LYS A 7 -6.84 -4.94 -2.81
C LYS A 7 -6.16 -5.01 -1.44
N ILE A 8 -5.54 -6.15 -1.13
CA ILE A 8 -4.85 -6.33 0.14
C ILE A 8 -3.71 -5.33 0.27
N CYS A 9 -2.94 -5.14 -0.80
CA CYS A 9 -1.84 -4.17 -0.79
C CYS A 9 -2.34 -2.75 -0.57
N LEU A 10 -3.46 -2.39 -1.21
CA LEU A 10 -4.03 -1.06 -1.05
C LEU A 10 -4.56 -0.84 0.35
N GLU A 11 -5.17 -1.86 0.95
CA GLU A 11 -5.64 -1.76 2.33
C GLU A 11 -4.47 -1.57 3.29
N SER A 12 -3.38 -2.29 3.06
CA SER A 12 -2.18 -2.11 3.87
C SER A 12 -1.61 -0.71 3.70
N ALA A 13 -1.61 -0.20 2.46
CA ALA A 13 -1.10 1.15 2.19
C ALA A 13 -1.92 2.19 2.94
N LEU A 14 -3.24 2.04 2.94
CA LEU A 14 -4.11 2.98 3.64
C LEU A 14 -3.86 2.97 5.14
N SER A 15 -3.70 1.78 5.72
CA SER A 15 -3.40 1.66 7.14
C SER A 15 -2.08 2.31 7.49
N GLU A 16 -1.06 2.10 6.68
CA GLU A 16 0.26 2.67 6.92
C GLU A 16 0.24 4.17 6.76
N PHE A 17 -0.50 4.67 5.79
CA PHE A 17 -0.62 6.11 5.61
C PHE A 17 -1.31 6.74 6.82
N GLY A 18 -2.32 6.08 7.36
CA GLY A 18 -2.98 6.53 8.57
C GLY A 18 -2.03 6.58 9.75
N LEU A 19 -1.16 5.57 9.88
CA LEU A 19 -0.15 5.58 10.93
C LEU A 19 0.83 6.72 10.74
N TYR A 20 1.22 6.99 9.50
CA TYR A 20 2.09 8.11 9.20
C TYR A 20 1.45 9.44 9.62
N GLU A 21 0.17 9.61 9.31
CA GLU A 21 -0.53 10.85 9.68
C GLU A 21 -0.61 11.03 11.20
N SER A 22 -0.79 9.92 11.92
CA SER A 22 -0.91 9.98 13.37
C SER A 22 0.43 10.15 14.09
N LEU A 23 1.46 9.46 13.61
CA LEU A 23 2.74 9.37 14.29
C LEU A 23 3.83 10.23 13.67
N GLY A 24 3.68 10.59 12.41
CA GLY A 24 4.67 11.39 11.71
C GLY A 24 5.95 10.66 11.38
N ILE A 25 5.93 9.33 11.41
CA ILE A 25 7.12 8.51 11.12
C ILE A 25 7.17 8.24 9.62
N ARG A 26 8.23 8.72 8.98
CA ARG A 26 8.36 8.64 7.52
C ARG A 26 8.44 7.22 6.99
N ASP A 27 8.87 6.27 7.81
CA ASP A 27 8.94 4.88 7.38
C ASP A 27 7.56 4.36 6.98
N TYR A 28 6.52 4.80 7.65
CA TYR A 28 5.16 4.41 7.29
C TYR A 28 4.74 4.98 5.94
N LEU A 29 5.17 6.19 5.65
CA LEU A 29 4.88 6.80 4.35
C LEU A 29 5.54 6.00 3.23
N LYS A 30 6.79 5.62 3.44
CA LYS A 30 7.53 4.85 2.45
C LYS A 30 6.92 3.47 2.24
N SER A 31 6.53 2.80 3.32
CA SER A 31 5.87 1.50 3.24
C SER A 31 4.54 1.61 2.49
N SER A 32 3.79 2.66 2.76
CA SER A 32 2.52 2.90 2.07
C SER A 32 2.75 3.03 0.57
N TYR A 33 3.77 3.80 0.18
CA TYR A 33 4.12 3.99 -1.21
C TYR A 33 4.50 2.66 -1.87
N ASP A 34 5.33 1.87 -1.18
CA ASP A 34 5.75 0.56 -1.69
C ASP A 34 4.57 -0.36 -1.92
N ASN A 35 3.61 -0.36 -1.01
CA ASN A 35 2.43 -1.20 -1.14
C ASN A 35 1.54 -0.73 -2.29
N MET A 36 1.48 0.56 -2.55
CA MET A 36 0.73 1.07 -3.70
C MET A 36 1.39 0.62 -5.00
N LEU A 37 2.71 0.63 -5.06
CA LEU A 37 3.42 0.15 -6.24
C LEU A 37 3.18 -1.35 -6.46
N LYS A 38 3.16 -2.13 -5.40
CA LYS A 38 2.86 -3.56 -5.49
C LYS A 38 1.46 -3.78 -6.04
N ALA A 39 0.49 -3.00 -5.55
CA ALA A 39 -0.88 -3.11 -6.02
C ALA A 39 -0.97 -2.81 -7.51
N LEU A 40 -0.30 -1.76 -7.94
CA LEU A 40 -0.31 -1.39 -9.35
C LEU A 40 0.28 -2.51 -10.21
N LYS A 41 1.37 -3.10 -9.75
CA LYS A 41 2.02 -4.18 -10.47
C LYS A 41 1.12 -5.41 -10.58
N GLU A 42 0.39 -5.74 -9.52
CA GLU A 42 -0.55 -6.85 -9.55
C GLU A 42 -1.64 -6.62 -10.59
N LEU A 43 -2.13 -5.39 -10.68
CA LEU A 43 -3.16 -5.06 -11.66
C LEU A 43 -2.62 -5.09 -13.08
N GLU A 44 -1.37 -4.70 -13.28
CA GLU A 44 -0.75 -4.72 -14.61
C GLU A 44 -0.53 -6.13 -15.12
N ASP A 45 -0.35 -7.08 -14.22
CA ASP A 45 -0.10 -8.47 -14.59
C ASP A 45 -1.35 -9.19 -15.06
N GLU A 46 -2.50 -8.56 -14.93
CA GLU A 46 -3.71 -9.14 -15.46
C GLU A 46 -3.82 -8.89 -16.95
#